data_19dacf105c19c5ebbe086a78f34804ad
#
_entry.id   19dacf105c19c5ebbe086a78f34804ad
#
_cell.length_a   1.000
_cell.length_b   1.000
_cell.length_c   1.000
_cell.angle_alpha   90.00
_cell.angle_beta   90.00
_cell.angle_gamma   90.00
#
_symmetry.space_group_name_H-M   'P 1'
#
loop_
_entity.id
_entity.type
_entity.pdbx_description
1 polymer ?
#
loop_
_entity_poly.entity_id
_entity_poly.type
_entity_poly.pdbx_seq_one_letter_code
_entity_poly.pdbx_strand_id
1 'polypeptide(L)'
;VLEGGYSIESALPYVNTGIILAMAGMDYSKVVEPDLRGLRPQDERCNKRVDQLIAEVGDLYFNRERTSKELLAKCGNTWQRSKHIYYDEEGIREEQVESVHYCERKACRGYFTLQTAAEGTRFGDQSAFITCLTREICPHCRQKAYDAALAEKKRGRWQYVLVQDIDTGTVENL
;
A
#
# COMPACT_ATOMS: atom_id res chain seq x y z
N VAL A 1 11.06 -2.98 -2.56
CA VAL A 1 10.88 -3.79 -1.35
C VAL A 1 10.85 -5.24 -1.77
N LEU A 2 11.71 -6.06 -1.19
CA LEU A 2 11.77 -7.50 -1.45
C LEU A 2 11.17 -8.20 -0.22
N GLU A 3 10.09 -8.92 -0.42
CA GLU A 3 9.42 -9.67 0.64
C GLU A 3 9.29 -11.14 0.24
N GLY A 4 9.64 -12.05 1.14
CA GLY A 4 9.67 -13.49 0.88
C GLY A 4 10.93 -13.94 0.13
N GLY A 5 10.89 -15.16 -0.39
CA GLY A 5 12.02 -15.69 -1.17
C GLY A 5 13.21 -16.08 -0.30
N TYR A 6 12.98 -16.97 0.66
CA TYR A 6 13.98 -17.41 1.64
C TYR A 6 14.98 -18.44 1.10
N SER A 7 14.97 -18.73 -0.20
CA SER A 7 15.94 -19.60 -0.85
C SER A 7 17.29 -18.86 -1.03
N ILE A 8 18.06 -18.78 0.05
CA ILE A 8 19.30 -17.98 0.12
C ILE A 8 20.39 -18.54 -0.81
N GLU A 9 20.43 -19.85 -1.00
CA GLU A 9 21.46 -20.54 -1.76
C GLU A 9 21.13 -20.70 -3.25
N SER A 10 19.85 -20.54 -3.65
CA SER A 10 19.42 -20.75 -5.03
C SER A 10 18.67 -19.55 -5.62
N ALA A 11 17.35 -19.51 -5.51
CA ALA A 11 16.52 -18.55 -6.23
C ALA A 11 16.83 -17.08 -5.91
N LEU A 12 17.05 -16.76 -4.63
CA LEU A 12 17.19 -15.35 -4.18
C LEU A 12 18.35 -14.60 -4.84
N PRO A 13 19.59 -15.12 -4.93
CA PRO A 13 20.68 -14.42 -5.60
C PRO A 13 20.41 -14.14 -7.06
N TYR A 14 19.80 -15.07 -7.78
CA TYR A 14 19.50 -14.93 -9.22
C TYR A 14 18.39 -13.93 -9.44
N VAL A 15 17.30 -14.01 -8.68
CA VAL A 15 16.20 -13.03 -8.77
C VAL A 15 16.68 -11.63 -8.46
N ASN A 16 17.46 -11.45 -7.39
CA ASN A 16 18.00 -10.14 -7.02
C ASN A 16 18.94 -9.59 -8.10
N THR A 17 19.81 -10.43 -8.65
CA THR A 17 20.71 -10.04 -9.74
C THR A 17 19.92 -9.61 -10.97
N GLY A 18 18.90 -10.38 -11.36
CA GLY A 18 18.02 -10.04 -12.47
C GLY A 18 17.31 -8.71 -12.29
N ILE A 19 16.77 -8.47 -11.08
CA ILE A 19 16.11 -7.20 -10.73
C ILE A 19 17.11 -6.03 -10.82
N ILE A 20 18.30 -6.15 -10.25
CA ILE A 20 19.32 -5.10 -10.27
C ILE A 20 19.73 -4.76 -11.70
N LEU A 21 20.00 -5.76 -12.53
CA LEU A 21 20.36 -5.57 -13.94
C LEU A 21 19.21 -4.90 -14.72
N ALA A 22 17.98 -5.34 -14.53
CA ALA A 22 16.80 -4.73 -15.16
C ALA A 22 16.63 -3.26 -14.75
N MET A 23 16.81 -2.93 -13.47
CA MET A 23 16.75 -1.55 -12.97
C MET A 23 17.89 -0.67 -13.52
N ALA A 24 19.06 -1.26 -13.78
CA ALA A 24 20.20 -0.59 -14.40
C ALA A 24 20.10 -0.47 -15.94
N GLY A 25 19.03 -1.01 -16.55
CA GLY A 25 18.89 -1.07 -18.01
C GLY A 25 19.88 -2.01 -18.69
N MET A 26 20.43 -2.97 -17.94
CA MET A 26 21.41 -3.96 -18.43
C MET A 26 20.70 -5.25 -18.86
N ASP A 27 21.37 -6.03 -19.73
CA ASP A 27 20.87 -7.33 -20.16
C ASP A 27 20.87 -8.33 -19.00
N TYR A 28 19.70 -8.85 -18.66
CA TYR A 28 19.47 -9.85 -17.61
C TYR A 28 19.10 -11.23 -18.18
N SER A 29 19.10 -11.42 -19.50
CA SER A 29 18.65 -12.66 -20.14
C SER A 29 19.50 -13.89 -19.78
N LYS A 30 20.74 -13.66 -19.31
CA LYS A 30 21.66 -14.71 -18.88
C LYS A 30 21.57 -15.05 -17.37
N VAL A 31 20.75 -14.34 -16.63
CA VAL A 31 20.54 -14.62 -15.21
C VAL A 31 19.57 -15.78 -15.11
N VAL A 32 20.11 -16.99 -15.03
CA VAL A 32 19.34 -18.24 -14.95
C VAL A 32 19.82 -19.02 -13.76
N GLU A 33 18.90 -19.49 -12.93
CA GLU A 33 19.21 -20.37 -11.82
C GLU A 33 19.73 -21.73 -12.34
N PRO A 34 20.92 -22.20 -11.88
CA PRO A 34 21.54 -23.39 -12.47
C PRO A 34 20.81 -24.70 -12.11
N ASP A 35 20.02 -24.74 -11.06
CA ASP A 35 19.38 -25.94 -10.53
C ASP A 35 17.89 -26.07 -10.87
N LEU A 36 17.49 -25.64 -12.07
CA LEU A 36 16.14 -25.90 -12.59
C LEU A 36 15.87 -27.37 -12.96
N ARG A 37 16.82 -28.28 -12.68
CA ARG A 37 16.69 -29.72 -13.00
C ARG A 37 15.59 -30.34 -12.14
N GLY A 38 14.53 -30.77 -12.79
CA GLY A 38 13.43 -31.47 -12.14
C GLY A 38 12.25 -30.59 -11.71
N LEU A 39 12.31 -29.30 -11.93
CA LEU A 39 11.12 -28.47 -11.79
C LEU A 39 10.09 -28.85 -12.86
N ARG A 40 8.86 -29.09 -12.42
CA ARG A 40 7.75 -29.26 -13.35
C ARG A 40 7.51 -27.93 -14.08
N PRO A 41 7.22 -27.96 -15.39
CA PRO A 41 6.76 -26.75 -16.08
C PRO A 41 5.58 -26.15 -15.34
N GLN A 42 5.56 -24.82 -15.23
CA GLN A 42 4.44 -24.13 -14.63
C GLN A 42 3.16 -24.41 -15.45
N ASP A 43 2.04 -24.62 -14.76
CA ASP A 43 0.75 -24.85 -15.39
C ASP A 43 0.39 -23.69 -16.34
N GLU A 44 -0.10 -24.01 -17.53
CA GLU A 44 -0.51 -23.03 -18.55
C GLU A 44 -1.56 -22.03 -18.01
N ARG A 45 -2.46 -22.49 -17.12
CA ARG A 45 -3.43 -21.61 -16.44
C ARG A 45 -2.74 -20.58 -15.57
N CYS A 46 -1.67 -20.97 -14.88
CA CYS A 46 -0.88 -20.08 -14.05
C CYS A 46 -0.14 -19.05 -14.92
N ASN A 47 0.47 -19.49 -16.03
CA ASN A 47 1.14 -18.59 -16.97
C ASN A 47 0.16 -17.55 -17.54
N LYS A 48 -1.02 -17.96 -17.99
CA LYS A 48 -2.06 -17.04 -18.47
C LYS A 48 -2.46 -16.01 -17.41
N ARG A 49 -2.55 -16.44 -16.13
CA ARG A 49 -2.87 -15.50 -15.04
C ARG A 49 -1.74 -14.50 -14.78
N VAL A 50 -0.50 -14.96 -14.86
CA VAL A 50 0.69 -14.07 -14.75
C VAL A 50 0.70 -13.05 -15.89
N ASP A 51 0.49 -13.47 -17.13
CA ASP A 51 0.43 -12.59 -18.28
C ASP A 51 -0.69 -11.55 -18.17
N GLN A 52 -1.87 -11.95 -17.70
CA GLN A 52 -2.97 -11.04 -17.40
C GLN A 52 -2.58 -10.01 -16.33
N LEU A 53 -1.96 -10.44 -15.23
CA LEU A 53 -1.52 -9.54 -14.17
C LEU A 53 -0.45 -8.55 -14.66
N ILE A 54 0.50 -9.01 -15.48
CA ILE A 54 1.51 -8.14 -16.08
C ILE A 54 0.83 -7.08 -16.97
N ALA A 55 -0.14 -7.47 -17.78
CA ALA A 55 -0.88 -6.54 -18.62
C ALA A 55 -1.70 -5.53 -17.78
N GLU A 56 -2.43 -5.99 -16.76
CA GLU A 56 -3.22 -5.15 -15.86
C GLU A 56 -2.34 -4.15 -15.11
N VAL A 57 -1.23 -4.60 -14.50
CA VAL A 57 -0.28 -3.74 -13.78
C VAL A 57 0.42 -2.78 -14.73
N GLY A 58 0.80 -3.25 -15.92
CA GLY A 58 1.39 -2.42 -16.97
C GLY A 58 0.44 -1.30 -17.41
N ASP A 59 -0.84 -1.62 -17.66
CA ASP A 59 -1.84 -0.60 -18.02
C ASP A 59 -2.02 0.45 -16.90
N LEU A 60 -2.12 0.01 -15.65
CA LEU A 60 -2.20 0.91 -14.50
C LEU A 60 -0.97 1.82 -14.38
N TYR A 61 0.23 1.29 -14.58
CA TYR A 61 1.47 2.04 -14.49
C TYR A 61 1.62 3.08 -15.61
N PHE A 62 1.46 2.64 -16.86
CA PHE A 62 1.66 3.51 -18.03
C PHE A 62 0.52 4.49 -18.26
N ASN A 63 -0.70 4.17 -17.83
CA ASN A 63 -1.89 5.00 -17.97
C ASN A 63 -2.35 5.64 -16.66
N ARG A 64 -1.48 5.73 -15.64
CA ARG A 64 -1.81 6.21 -14.30
C ARG A 64 -2.50 7.57 -14.27
N GLU A 65 -2.15 8.50 -15.16
CA GLU A 65 -2.79 9.83 -15.21
C GLU A 65 -4.23 9.75 -15.71
N ARG A 66 -4.48 8.94 -16.74
CA ARG A 66 -5.83 8.69 -17.26
C ARG A 66 -6.67 8.00 -16.19
N THR A 67 -6.15 6.92 -15.61
CA THR A 67 -6.83 6.16 -14.56
C THR A 67 -7.14 7.01 -13.34
N SER A 68 -6.24 7.88 -12.92
CA SER A 68 -6.49 8.83 -11.82
C SER A 68 -7.61 9.82 -12.15
N LYS A 69 -7.64 10.36 -13.37
CA LYS A 69 -8.72 11.26 -13.82
C LYS A 69 -10.09 10.57 -13.85
N GLU A 70 -10.12 9.32 -14.34
CA GLU A 70 -11.34 8.51 -14.40
C GLU A 70 -11.85 8.14 -13.00
N LEU A 71 -10.94 7.78 -12.08
CA LEU A 71 -11.28 7.50 -10.68
C LEU A 71 -11.84 8.76 -9.99
N LEU A 72 -11.18 9.91 -10.15
CA LEU A 72 -11.67 11.16 -9.59
C LEU A 72 -13.04 11.57 -10.14
N ALA A 73 -13.30 11.31 -11.42
CA ALA A 73 -14.60 11.56 -12.03
C ALA A 73 -15.71 10.65 -11.45
N LYS A 74 -15.38 9.43 -11.04
CA LYS A 74 -16.33 8.45 -10.47
C LYS A 74 -16.56 8.64 -8.97
N CYS A 75 -15.49 8.91 -8.22
CA CYS A 75 -15.49 8.92 -6.75
C CYS A 75 -15.54 10.32 -6.16
N GLY A 76 -15.55 11.36 -6.99
CA GLY A 76 -15.32 12.73 -6.54
C GLY A 76 -13.92 12.89 -5.96
N ASN A 77 -13.80 13.64 -4.85
CA ASN A 77 -12.48 13.88 -4.24
C ASN A 77 -12.08 12.86 -3.18
N THR A 78 -12.86 11.79 -2.96
CA THR A 78 -12.57 10.77 -1.97
C THR A 78 -12.72 9.38 -2.57
N TRP A 79 -11.66 8.57 -2.44
CA TRP A 79 -11.68 7.15 -2.78
C TRP A 79 -11.46 6.32 -1.53
N GLN A 80 -12.17 5.19 -1.41
CA GLN A 80 -12.15 4.35 -0.22
C GLN A 80 -12.01 2.88 -0.60
N ARG A 81 -11.30 2.11 0.23
CA ARG A 81 -11.28 0.66 0.19
C ARG A 81 -11.22 0.05 1.58
N SER A 82 -11.72 -1.18 1.69
CA SER A 82 -11.60 -1.99 2.89
C SER A 82 -10.64 -3.14 2.66
N LYS A 83 -9.94 -3.55 3.71
CA LYS A 83 -9.03 -4.70 3.74
C LYS A 83 -9.30 -5.52 5.00
N HIS A 84 -9.14 -6.83 4.88
CA HIS A 84 -9.08 -7.77 6.00
C HIS A 84 -7.69 -8.40 5.96
N ILE A 85 -6.95 -8.29 7.05
CA ILE A 85 -5.59 -8.81 7.16
C ILE A 85 -5.60 -9.85 8.29
N TYR A 86 -5.00 -11.00 8.04
CA TYR A 86 -4.80 -12.03 9.03
C TYR A 86 -3.30 -12.28 9.20
N TYR A 87 -2.82 -12.10 10.41
CA TYR A 87 -1.44 -12.41 10.80
C TYR A 87 -1.44 -13.79 11.46
N ASP A 88 -1.06 -14.81 10.70
CA ASP A 88 -1.19 -16.22 11.05
C ASP A 88 -0.32 -16.63 12.24
N GLU A 89 0.87 -16.09 12.39
CA GLU A 89 1.76 -16.39 13.50
C GLU A 89 1.21 -15.93 14.85
N GLU A 90 0.61 -14.76 14.90
CA GLU A 90 0.03 -14.18 16.12
C GLU A 90 -1.47 -14.44 16.27
N GLY A 91 -2.13 -14.93 15.22
CA GLY A 91 -3.58 -15.12 15.20
C GLY A 91 -4.39 -13.80 15.21
N ILE A 92 -3.74 -12.67 14.87
CA ILE A 92 -4.35 -11.35 14.86
C ILE A 92 -5.21 -11.19 13.59
N ARG A 93 -6.42 -10.67 13.77
CA ARG A 93 -7.30 -10.25 12.68
C ARG A 93 -7.40 -8.74 12.69
N GLU A 94 -7.12 -8.12 11.55
CA GLU A 94 -7.19 -6.68 11.41
C GLU A 94 -8.14 -6.30 10.27
N GLU A 95 -9.07 -5.40 10.58
CA GLU A 95 -9.93 -4.75 9.61
C GLU A 95 -9.45 -3.31 9.39
N GLN A 96 -9.29 -2.95 8.12
CA GLN A 96 -8.84 -1.61 7.74
C GLN A 96 -9.81 -0.99 6.75
N VAL A 97 -10.08 0.31 6.93
CA VAL A 97 -10.73 1.16 5.94
C VAL A 97 -9.82 2.32 5.61
N GLU A 98 -9.29 2.31 4.39
CA GLU A 98 -8.43 3.38 3.87
C GLU A 98 -9.27 4.35 3.04
N SER A 99 -9.11 5.65 3.28
CA SER A 99 -9.74 6.70 2.48
C SER A 99 -8.71 7.71 1.99
N VAL A 100 -8.63 7.90 0.69
CA VAL A 100 -7.75 8.91 0.06
C VAL A 100 -8.59 10.14 -0.25
N HIS A 101 -8.18 11.28 0.27
CA HIS A 101 -8.83 12.58 0.09
C HIS A 101 -7.98 13.45 -0.83
N TYR A 102 -8.38 13.59 -2.09
CA TYR A 102 -7.66 14.39 -3.07
C TYR A 102 -7.89 15.89 -2.84
N CYS A 103 -6.89 16.70 -3.13
CA CYS A 103 -6.98 18.13 -3.00
C CYS A 103 -7.95 18.74 -4.03
N GLU A 104 -9.06 19.32 -3.58
CA GLU A 104 -10.04 20.00 -4.42
C GLU A 104 -9.44 21.17 -5.21
N ARG A 105 -8.43 21.82 -4.63
CA ARG A 105 -7.71 22.96 -5.24
C ARG A 105 -6.58 22.53 -6.17
N LYS A 106 -6.31 21.21 -6.28
CA LYS A 106 -5.19 20.67 -7.06
C LYS A 106 -3.82 21.27 -6.69
N ALA A 107 -3.70 21.81 -5.48
CA ALA A 107 -2.48 22.44 -4.98
C ALA A 107 -1.51 21.46 -4.31
N CYS A 108 -1.97 20.25 -3.97
CA CYS A 108 -1.18 19.17 -3.38
C CYS A 108 -1.82 17.82 -3.68
N ARG A 109 -1.26 16.74 -3.15
CA ARG A 109 -1.81 15.37 -3.30
C ARG A 109 -3.00 15.09 -2.39
N GLY A 110 -3.26 15.95 -1.40
CA GLY A 110 -4.29 15.73 -0.39
C GLY A 110 -3.76 15.02 0.84
N TYR A 111 -4.60 14.23 1.49
CA TYR A 111 -4.26 13.43 2.68
C TYR A 111 -5.00 12.10 2.61
N PHE A 112 -4.66 11.17 3.49
CA PHE A 112 -5.44 9.96 3.64
C PHE A 112 -5.75 9.66 5.10
N THR A 113 -6.83 8.91 5.31
CA THR A 113 -7.21 8.43 6.63
C THR A 113 -7.24 6.91 6.62
N LEU A 114 -6.86 6.32 7.74
CA LEU A 114 -6.92 4.90 8.00
C LEU A 114 -7.74 4.68 9.26
N GLN A 115 -8.78 3.88 9.16
CA GLN A 115 -9.48 3.31 10.29
C GLN A 115 -9.00 1.88 10.43
N THR A 116 -8.56 1.48 11.60
CA THR A 116 -8.11 0.12 11.84
C THR A 116 -8.62 -0.41 13.16
N ALA A 117 -9.03 -1.68 13.16
CA ALA A 117 -9.38 -2.43 14.34
C ALA A 117 -8.72 -3.81 14.26
N ALA A 118 -7.97 -4.18 15.30
CA ALA A 118 -7.25 -5.43 15.40
C ALA A 118 -7.73 -6.22 16.62
N GLU A 119 -8.13 -7.46 16.39
CA GLU A 119 -8.54 -8.41 17.42
C GLU A 119 -7.47 -9.47 17.66
N GLY A 120 -7.40 -9.99 18.88
CA GLY A 120 -6.46 -11.06 19.25
C GLY A 120 -5.04 -10.60 19.50
N THR A 121 -4.78 -9.29 19.66
CA THR A 121 -3.45 -8.82 20.00
C THR A 121 -3.08 -9.17 21.45
N ARG A 122 -1.78 -9.28 21.75
CA ARG A 122 -1.30 -9.52 23.12
C ARG A 122 -1.68 -8.43 24.13
N PHE A 123 -2.16 -7.27 23.65
CA PHE A 123 -2.60 -6.15 24.47
C PHE A 123 -4.13 -6.01 24.49
N GLY A 124 -4.87 -7.04 24.02
CA GLY A 124 -6.31 -6.99 23.78
C GLY A 124 -6.64 -6.37 22.45
N ASP A 125 -7.93 -6.13 22.22
CA ASP A 125 -8.37 -5.51 20.98
C ASP A 125 -7.92 -4.07 20.90
N GLN A 126 -7.41 -3.68 19.73
CA GLN A 126 -6.84 -2.37 19.47
C GLN A 126 -7.60 -1.68 18.36
N SER A 127 -7.83 -0.37 18.48
CA SER A 127 -8.44 0.40 17.39
C SER A 127 -7.84 1.79 17.27
N ALA A 128 -7.67 2.23 16.03
CA ALA A 128 -7.11 3.54 15.74
C ALA A 128 -7.77 4.22 14.55
N PHE A 129 -7.85 5.54 14.62
CA PHE A 129 -8.07 6.41 13.48
C PHE A 129 -6.80 7.21 13.22
N ILE A 130 -6.24 7.07 12.04
CA ILE A 130 -4.97 7.69 11.67
C ILE A 130 -5.21 8.60 10.49
N THR A 131 -4.77 9.85 10.60
CA THR A 131 -4.75 10.80 9.49
C THR A 131 -3.30 11.02 9.07
N CYS A 132 -3.00 10.78 7.80
CA CYS A 132 -1.66 10.92 7.26
C CYS A 132 -1.60 12.13 6.31
N LEU A 133 -0.76 13.09 6.67
CA LEU A 133 -0.46 14.26 5.87
C LEU A 133 0.58 13.91 4.83
N THR A 134 0.24 14.07 3.54
CA THR A 134 1.17 13.79 2.43
C THR A 134 2.28 14.83 2.37
N ARG A 135 3.35 14.51 1.65
CA ARG A 135 4.43 15.48 1.40
C ARG A 135 3.90 16.72 0.71
N GLU A 136 4.43 17.89 1.13
CA GLU A 136 4.08 19.19 0.56
C GLU A 136 2.58 19.48 0.61
N ILE A 137 1.91 19.02 1.66
CA ILE A 137 0.48 19.23 1.84
C ILE A 137 0.14 20.72 1.93
N CYS A 138 -0.85 21.19 1.17
CA CYS A 138 -1.27 22.58 1.26
C CYS A 138 -2.01 22.88 2.58
N PRO A 139 -2.00 24.15 3.06
CA PRO A 139 -2.65 24.53 4.32
C PRO A 139 -4.13 24.13 4.41
N HIS A 140 -4.84 24.21 3.30
CA HIS A 140 -6.26 23.85 3.24
C HIS A 140 -6.48 22.33 3.52
N CYS A 141 -5.70 21.45 2.87
CA CYS A 141 -5.80 20.02 3.10
C CYS A 141 -5.29 19.64 4.49
N ARG A 142 -4.24 20.31 4.98
CA ARG A 142 -3.75 20.11 6.35
C ARG A 142 -4.86 20.42 7.37
N GLN A 143 -5.55 21.55 7.23
CA GLN A 143 -6.66 21.90 8.12
C GLN A 143 -7.78 20.87 8.07
N LYS A 144 -8.24 20.47 6.86
CA LYS A 144 -9.27 19.44 6.71
C LYS A 144 -8.86 18.10 7.36
N ALA A 145 -7.59 17.73 7.24
CA ALA A 145 -7.06 16.50 7.83
C ALA A 145 -7.12 16.53 9.37
N TYR A 146 -6.71 17.65 9.99
CA TYR A 146 -6.83 17.85 11.43
C TYR A 146 -8.28 17.91 11.88
N ASP A 147 -9.16 18.59 11.15
CA ASP A 147 -10.58 18.66 11.47
C ASP A 147 -11.22 17.25 11.45
N ALA A 148 -10.84 16.41 10.50
CA ALA A 148 -11.30 15.02 10.46
C ALA A 148 -10.82 14.22 11.67
N ALA A 149 -9.55 14.34 12.05
CA ALA A 149 -8.99 13.66 13.22
C ALA A 149 -9.67 14.12 14.52
N LEU A 150 -9.83 15.44 14.71
CA LEU A 150 -10.50 16.01 15.88
C LEU A 150 -11.97 15.59 15.97
N ALA A 151 -12.67 15.51 14.83
CA ALA A 151 -14.04 15.03 14.78
C ALA A 151 -14.15 13.57 15.25
N GLU A 152 -13.23 12.70 14.82
CA GLU A 152 -13.19 11.31 15.26
C GLU A 152 -12.80 11.17 16.74
N LYS A 153 -11.87 11.98 17.22
CA LYS A 153 -11.56 12.05 18.67
C LYS A 153 -12.78 12.42 19.48
N LYS A 154 -13.52 13.43 19.06
CA LYS A 154 -14.76 13.86 19.74
C LYS A 154 -15.84 12.78 19.76
N ARG A 155 -15.88 11.91 18.74
CA ARG A 155 -16.82 10.76 18.69
C ARG A 155 -16.49 9.67 19.71
N GLY A 156 -15.24 9.58 20.16
CA GLY A 156 -14.79 8.65 21.20
C GLY A 156 -14.86 7.17 20.82
N ARG A 157 -14.84 6.84 19.53
CA ARG A 157 -14.95 5.45 19.03
C ARG A 157 -13.63 4.70 18.96
N TRP A 158 -12.51 5.44 18.96
CA TRP A 158 -11.18 4.91 18.72
C TRP A 158 -10.33 5.02 19.98
N GLN A 159 -9.55 3.99 20.25
CA GLN A 159 -8.55 3.99 21.33
C GLN A 159 -7.48 5.05 21.09
N TYR A 160 -7.05 5.15 19.83
CA TYR A 160 -6.04 6.11 19.40
C TYR A 160 -6.57 6.94 18.24
N VAL A 161 -6.29 8.24 18.26
CA VAL A 161 -6.53 9.14 17.14
C VAL A 161 -5.22 9.84 16.85
N LEU A 162 -4.60 9.45 15.75
CA LEU A 162 -3.24 9.85 15.39
C LEU A 162 -3.23 10.76 14.17
N VAL A 163 -2.33 11.74 14.18
CA VAL A 163 -1.98 12.52 13.00
C VAL A 163 -0.50 12.29 12.70
N GLN A 164 -0.21 11.74 11.53
CA GLN A 164 1.14 11.50 11.03
C GLN A 164 1.48 12.55 9.98
N ASP A 165 2.56 13.28 10.16
CA ASP A 165 3.11 14.19 9.17
C ASP A 165 4.34 13.56 8.51
N ILE A 166 4.23 13.28 7.19
CA ILE A 166 5.30 12.60 6.44
C ILE A 166 6.49 13.53 6.19
N ASP A 167 6.28 14.85 6.11
CA ASP A 167 7.37 15.81 5.90
C ASP A 167 8.29 15.93 7.12
N THR A 168 7.69 15.95 8.30
CA THR A 168 8.45 16.10 9.57
C THR A 168 8.80 14.76 10.20
N GLY A 169 8.18 13.67 9.77
CA GLY A 169 8.30 12.35 10.39
C GLY A 169 7.66 12.26 11.78
N THR A 170 6.80 13.21 12.14
CA THR A 170 6.16 13.26 13.46
C THR A 170 4.84 12.49 13.47
N VAL A 171 4.51 11.92 14.64
CA VAL A 171 3.20 11.33 14.95
C VAL A 171 2.67 11.98 16.20
N GLU A 172 1.51 12.60 16.09
CA GLU A 172 0.80 13.22 17.20
C GLU A 172 -0.39 12.33 17.61
N ASN A 173 -0.54 12.08 18.90
CA ASN A 173 -1.74 11.44 19.46
C ASN A 173 -2.62 12.54 20.07
N LEU A 174 -3.78 12.72 19.49
CA LEU A 174 -4.71 13.79 19.87
C LEU A 174 -5.45 13.48 21.18
#